data_edea589c6e4c59ad932d532998c99df5
#
_entry.id   edea589c6e4c59ad932d532998c99df5
#
_cell.length_a   1.000
_cell.length_b   1.000
_cell.length_c   1.000
_cell.angle_alpha   90.00
_cell.angle_beta   90.00
_cell.angle_gamma   90.00
#
_symmetry.space_group_name_H-M   'P 1'
#
loop_
_entity.id
_entity.type
_entity.pdbx_description
1 polymer ?
#
loop_
_entity_poly.entity_id
_entity_poly.type
_entity_poly.pdbx_seq_one_letter_code
_entity_poly.pdbx_strand_id
1 'polypeptide(L)'
;EGRRVVANVERVSRLFLTKTVWAFTLALGFGLAMWSYPYLPRQLTVMDAFAIGIPAFALALLPNADRYRPGFLKRALKFVIPSGLIIGGAIIALTAFMQAGAWSSTQSHTGTMVLLSITSLWVLLLHARPLRGIRLVILTGMLALCIATFAIAPLAEVLGFTVLELDKLGWVLALAVAANALVSITQALVGKGATKLV
;
A
#
# COMPACT_ATOMS: atom_id res chain seq x y z
N GLU A 1 16.06 26.41 2.91
CA GLU A 1 16.11 24.98 3.31
C GLU A 1 14.78 24.53 3.93
N GLY A 2 14.12 25.26 4.83
CA GLY A 2 12.88 24.85 5.47
C GLY A 2 11.72 24.48 4.51
N ARG A 3 11.60 25.14 3.36
CA ARG A 3 10.55 24.82 2.36
C ARG A 3 10.72 23.45 1.71
N ARG A 4 11.97 22.99 1.51
CA ARG A 4 12.27 21.66 0.95
C ARG A 4 11.91 20.55 1.92
N VAL A 5 12.20 20.77 3.20
CA VAL A 5 11.87 19.84 4.28
C VAL A 5 10.34 19.62 4.36
N VAL A 6 9.56 20.71 4.35
CA VAL A 6 8.10 20.64 4.43
C VAL A 6 7.51 19.86 3.24
N ALA A 7 7.97 20.09 2.00
CA ALA A 7 7.47 19.39 0.83
C ALA A 7 7.80 17.88 0.85
N ASN A 8 8.95 17.49 1.41
CA ASN A 8 9.30 16.08 1.59
C ASN A 8 8.46 15.44 2.71
N VAL A 9 8.27 16.13 3.82
CA VAL A 9 7.40 15.70 4.91
C VAL A 9 5.97 15.47 4.40
N GLU A 10 5.44 16.38 3.56
CA GLU A 10 4.11 16.20 2.95
C GLU A 10 3.99 14.89 2.15
N ARG A 11 5.01 14.57 1.34
CA ARG A 11 5.01 13.35 0.54
C ARG A 11 5.03 12.10 1.40
N VAL A 12 5.92 12.05 2.36
CA VAL A 12 6.08 10.92 3.29
C VAL A 12 4.84 10.74 4.17
N SER A 13 4.29 11.84 4.67
CA SER A 13 3.07 11.81 5.49
C SER A 13 1.88 11.17 4.79
N ARG A 14 1.72 11.36 3.47
CA ARG A 14 0.63 10.71 2.72
C ARG A 14 0.75 9.19 2.72
N LEU A 15 1.96 8.64 2.60
CA LEU A 15 2.18 7.18 2.65
C LEU A 15 1.81 6.64 4.04
N PHE A 16 2.33 7.27 5.10
CA PHE A 16 2.03 6.84 6.47
C PHE A 16 0.56 7.01 6.85
N LEU A 17 -0.07 8.12 6.47
CA LEU A 17 -1.49 8.35 6.73
C LEU A 17 -2.38 7.35 5.97
N THR A 18 -2.03 6.98 4.72
CA THR A 18 -2.76 5.93 3.99
C THR A 18 -2.68 4.60 4.73
N LYS A 19 -1.49 4.25 5.26
CA LYS A 19 -1.31 3.08 6.11
C LYS A 19 -2.20 3.15 7.36
N THR A 20 -2.19 4.28 8.05
CA THR A 20 -3.01 4.46 9.26
C THR A 20 -4.49 4.24 8.97
N VAL A 21 -5.00 4.76 7.85
CA VAL A 21 -6.41 4.59 7.48
C VAL A 21 -6.74 3.14 7.16
N TRP A 22 -5.96 2.44 6.32
CA TRP A 22 -6.27 1.04 6.05
C TRP A 22 -6.09 0.15 7.29
N ALA A 23 -5.08 0.42 8.14
CA ALA A 23 -4.90 -0.32 9.38
C ALA A 23 -6.09 -0.13 10.34
N PHE A 24 -6.60 1.10 10.46
CA PHE A 24 -7.80 1.41 11.23
C PHE A 24 -9.05 0.73 10.63
N THR A 25 -9.19 0.73 9.30
CA THR A 25 -10.26 0.03 8.59
C THR A 25 -10.25 -1.47 8.89
N LEU A 26 -9.06 -2.09 8.88
CA LEU A 26 -8.92 -3.50 9.24
C LEU A 26 -9.24 -3.74 10.71
N ALA A 27 -8.74 -2.90 11.62
CA ALA A 27 -9.02 -3.03 13.04
C ALA A 27 -10.52 -2.99 13.34
N LEU A 28 -11.25 -2.06 12.71
CA LEU A 28 -12.71 -1.99 12.83
C LEU A 28 -13.39 -3.18 12.16
N GLY A 29 -13.03 -3.50 10.91
CA GLY A 29 -13.67 -4.57 10.15
C GLY A 29 -13.50 -5.94 10.80
N PHE A 30 -12.26 -6.30 11.17
CA PHE A 30 -11.97 -7.56 11.84
C PHE A 30 -12.51 -7.61 13.27
N GLY A 31 -12.46 -6.47 14.00
CA GLY A 31 -13.02 -6.38 15.34
C GLY A 31 -14.54 -6.58 15.36
N LEU A 32 -15.29 -5.93 14.46
CA LEU A 32 -16.73 -6.06 14.34
C LEU A 32 -17.16 -7.44 13.84
N ALA A 33 -16.40 -8.02 12.90
CA ALA A 33 -16.67 -9.35 12.37
C ALA A 33 -16.19 -10.49 13.30
N MET A 34 -15.45 -10.17 14.36
CA MET A 34 -14.79 -11.12 15.25
C MET A 34 -13.86 -12.10 14.50
N TRP A 35 -13.21 -11.61 13.45
CA TRP A 35 -12.30 -12.41 12.64
C TRP A 35 -10.86 -12.28 13.11
N SER A 36 -10.10 -13.37 12.99
CA SER A 36 -8.65 -13.33 13.17
C SER A 36 -7.98 -12.59 12.00
N TYR A 37 -6.90 -11.88 12.30
CA TYR A 37 -6.12 -11.20 11.24
C TYR A 37 -5.55 -12.22 10.24
N PRO A 38 -5.69 -11.96 8.92
CA PRO A 38 -5.22 -12.87 7.88
C PRO A 38 -3.73 -12.67 7.57
N TYR A 39 -2.92 -12.34 8.56
CA TYR A 39 -1.47 -12.20 8.46
C TYR A 39 -0.80 -12.21 9.84
N LEU A 40 0.49 -12.50 9.85
CA LEU A 40 1.32 -12.48 11.05
C LEU A 40 2.04 -11.13 11.20
N PRO A 41 2.30 -10.64 12.41
CA PRO A 41 3.02 -9.37 12.63
C PRO A 41 4.35 -9.29 11.90
N ARG A 42 5.13 -10.38 11.86
CA ARG A 42 6.43 -10.45 11.15
C ARG A 42 6.28 -10.21 9.64
N GLN A 43 5.21 -10.72 9.03
CA GLN A 43 4.91 -10.52 7.61
C GLN A 43 4.61 -9.05 7.32
N LEU A 44 3.75 -8.46 8.13
CA LEU A 44 3.39 -7.05 8.01
C LEU A 44 4.61 -6.14 8.18
N THR A 45 5.49 -6.43 9.15
CA THR A 45 6.70 -5.62 9.39
C THR A 45 7.61 -5.60 8.16
N VAL A 46 7.84 -6.74 7.53
CA VAL A 46 8.69 -6.83 6.33
C VAL A 46 8.05 -6.12 5.14
N MET A 47 6.75 -6.34 4.90
CA MET A 47 6.04 -5.68 3.80
C MET A 47 5.96 -4.16 3.99
N ASP A 48 5.71 -3.71 5.22
CA ASP A 48 5.71 -2.29 5.55
C ASP A 48 7.08 -1.64 5.36
N ALA A 49 8.16 -2.34 5.72
CA ALA A 49 9.51 -1.84 5.49
C ALA A 49 9.75 -1.59 4.00
N PHE A 50 9.35 -2.52 3.12
CA PHE A 50 9.60 -2.40 1.68
C PHE A 50 8.60 -1.48 0.96
N ALA A 51 7.34 -1.48 1.36
CA ALA A 51 6.32 -0.68 0.68
C ALA A 51 6.21 0.76 1.20
N ILE A 52 6.60 1.02 2.46
CA ILE A 52 6.40 2.31 3.11
C ILE A 52 7.69 2.84 3.75
N GLY A 53 8.31 2.10 4.67
CA GLY A 53 9.38 2.61 5.53
C GLY A 53 10.62 3.05 4.74
N ILE A 54 11.26 2.10 4.06
CA ILE A 54 12.49 2.37 3.27
C ILE A 54 12.21 3.38 2.15
N PRO A 55 11.17 3.21 1.30
CA PRO A 55 10.94 4.17 0.22
C PRO A 55 10.53 5.55 0.74
N ALA A 56 9.78 5.66 1.83
CA ALA A 56 9.45 6.94 2.43
C ALA A 56 10.70 7.68 2.91
N PHE A 57 11.60 6.97 3.60
CA PHE A 57 12.88 7.51 4.04
C PHE A 57 13.74 7.92 2.84
N ALA A 58 13.90 7.05 1.84
CA ALA A 58 14.67 7.36 0.63
C ALA A 58 14.09 8.58 -0.12
N LEU A 59 12.77 8.66 -0.26
CA LEU A 59 12.11 9.81 -0.91
C LEU A 59 12.22 11.10 -0.09
N ALA A 60 12.31 11.01 1.26
CA ALA A 60 12.51 12.17 2.12
C ALA A 60 13.89 12.80 1.96
N LEU A 61 14.91 12.02 1.61
CA LEU A 61 16.27 12.49 1.37
C LEU A 61 16.44 13.15 -0.01
N LEU A 62 15.51 12.95 -0.94
CA LEU A 62 15.62 13.50 -2.28
C LEU A 62 15.34 15.00 -2.30
N PRO A 63 16.08 15.77 -3.11
CA PRO A 63 15.79 17.18 -3.32
C PRO A 63 14.36 17.37 -3.86
N ASN A 64 13.61 18.26 -3.22
CA ASN A 64 12.27 18.63 -3.65
C ASN A 64 12.21 20.15 -3.86
N ALA A 65 11.84 20.58 -5.07
CA ALA A 65 11.70 21.97 -5.43
C ALA A 65 10.24 22.46 -5.39
N ASP A 66 9.31 21.62 -4.94
CA ASP A 66 7.88 21.98 -4.90
C ASP A 66 7.65 23.12 -3.91
N ARG A 67 6.82 24.09 -4.32
CA ARG A 67 6.43 25.22 -3.45
C ARG A 67 5.47 24.74 -2.38
N TYR A 68 5.70 25.18 -1.14
CA TYR A 68 4.73 25.01 -0.06
C TYR A 68 3.38 25.61 -0.47
N ARG A 69 2.32 24.84 -0.27
CA ARG A 69 0.93 25.29 -0.44
C ARG A 69 0.17 25.12 0.87
N PRO A 70 -0.48 26.19 1.41
CA PRO A 70 -1.26 26.07 2.62
C PRO A 70 -2.39 25.04 2.49
N GLY A 71 -2.84 24.45 3.61
CA GLY A 71 -3.94 23.47 3.62
C GLY A 71 -3.53 22.05 3.21
N PHE A 72 -2.28 21.66 3.44
CA PHE A 72 -1.76 20.31 3.16
C PHE A 72 -2.65 19.21 3.73
N LEU A 73 -3.03 19.28 5.01
CA LEU A 73 -3.80 18.23 5.67
C LEU A 73 -5.12 17.95 4.95
N LYS A 74 -5.87 18.97 4.59
CA LYS A 74 -7.13 18.84 3.86
C LYS A 74 -6.93 18.17 2.49
N ARG A 75 -5.86 18.53 1.77
CA ARG A 75 -5.52 17.90 0.48
C ARG A 75 -5.05 16.46 0.65
N ALA A 76 -4.24 16.19 1.68
CA ALA A 76 -3.78 14.84 1.97
C ALA A 76 -4.94 13.91 2.32
N LEU A 77 -5.82 14.33 3.24
CA LEU A 77 -6.96 13.54 3.70
C LEU A 77 -7.93 13.19 2.56
N LYS A 78 -8.14 14.08 1.59
CA LYS A 78 -8.98 13.80 0.41
C LYS A 78 -8.50 12.58 -0.42
N PHE A 79 -7.20 12.31 -0.41
CA PHE A 79 -6.63 11.14 -1.07
C PHE A 79 -6.47 9.95 -0.11
N VAL A 80 -5.94 10.22 1.08
CA VAL A 80 -5.56 9.22 2.08
C VAL A 80 -6.76 8.41 2.56
N ILE A 81 -7.87 9.09 2.90
CA ILE A 81 -9.06 8.43 3.44
C ILE A 81 -9.65 7.45 2.42
N PRO A 82 -10.04 7.86 1.19
CA PRO A 82 -10.61 6.90 0.25
C PRO A 82 -9.61 5.81 -0.16
N SER A 83 -8.34 6.12 -0.33
CA SER A 83 -7.32 5.12 -0.67
C SER A 83 -7.14 4.08 0.44
N GLY A 84 -7.05 4.51 1.69
CA GLY A 84 -6.94 3.61 2.82
C GLY A 84 -8.18 2.74 3.02
N LEU A 85 -9.38 3.32 2.84
CA LEU A 85 -10.65 2.57 2.88
C LEU A 85 -10.75 1.53 1.76
N ILE A 86 -10.30 1.87 0.54
CA ILE A 86 -10.28 0.93 -0.59
C ILE A 86 -9.33 -0.24 -0.30
N ILE A 87 -8.12 0.03 0.17
CA ILE A 87 -7.13 -1.01 0.48
C ILE A 87 -7.64 -1.89 1.63
N GLY A 88 -8.09 -1.30 2.73
CA GLY A 88 -8.64 -2.03 3.86
C GLY A 88 -9.87 -2.84 3.49
N GLY A 89 -10.79 -2.26 2.71
CA GLY A 89 -11.98 -2.93 2.19
C GLY A 89 -11.64 -4.10 1.26
N ALA A 90 -10.62 -3.96 0.41
CA ALA A 90 -10.15 -5.05 -0.44
C ALA A 90 -9.59 -6.23 0.37
N ILE A 91 -8.84 -5.95 1.45
CA ILE A 91 -8.32 -7.01 2.34
C ILE A 91 -9.49 -7.69 3.08
N ILE A 92 -10.47 -6.94 3.58
CA ILE A 92 -11.66 -7.51 4.23
C ILE A 92 -12.44 -8.38 3.24
N ALA A 93 -12.67 -7.90 2.02
CA ALA A 93 -13.37 -8.65 0.97
C ALA A 93 -12.61 -9.93 0.59
N LEU A 94 -11.29 -9.86 0.46
CA LEU A 94 -10.45 -11.04 0.21
C LEU A 94 -10.56 -12.04 1.36
N THR A 95 -10.51 -11.57 2.61
CA THR A 95 -10.63 -12.44 3.79
C THR A 95 -12.00 -13.11 3.86
N ALA A 96 -13.09 -12.39 3.58
CA ALA A 96 -14.43 -12.97 3.51
C ALA A 96 -14.50 -14.06 2.43
N PHE A 97 -13.93 -13.81 1.25
CA PHE A 97 -13.85 -14.79 0.17
C PHE A 97 -13.03 -16.02 0.56
N MET A 98 -11.88 -15.83 1.23
CA MET A 98 -11.03 -16.91 1.71
C MET A 98 -11.73 -17.79 2.75
N GLN A 99 -12.53 -17.20 3.65
CA GLN A 99 -13.29 -17.95 4.66
C GLN A 99 -14.41 -18.76 4.06
N ALA A 100 -15.03 -18.30 2.96
CA ALA A 100 -16.04 -19.04 2.24
C ALA A 100 -15.45 -20.18 1.37
N GLY A 101 -14.16 -20.09 1.04
CA GLY A 101 -13.42 -21.05 0.23
C GLY A 101 -12.54 -21.99 1.07
N ALA A 102 -11.99 -23.01 0.41
CA ALA A 102 -11.06 -23.97 1.04
C ALA A 102 -9.61 -23.43 1.06
N TRP A 103 -9.36 -22.31 1.74
CA TRP A 103 -8.03 -21.74 1.89
C TRP A 103 -7.40 -22.17 3.21
N SER A 104 -6.15 -22.62 3.16
CA SER A 104 -5.37 -22.83 4.37
C SER A 104 -4.97 -21.49 4.99
N SER A 105 -4.62 -21.48 6.29
CA SER A 105 -4.15 -20.27 6.96
C SER A 105 -2.92 -19.67 6.32
N THR A 106 -1.96 -20.51 5.88
CA THR A 106 -0.75 -20.06 5.16
C THR A 106 -1.06 -19.47 3.80
N GLN A 107 -2.02 -20.05 3.05
CA GLN A 107 -2.49 -19.49 1.79
C GLN A 107 -3.17 -18.13 2.00
N SER A 108 -3.99 -18.01 3.05
CA SER A 108 -4.66 -16.76 3.42
C SER A 108 -3.64 -15.67 3.78
N HIS A 109 -2.63 -16.00 4.56
CA HIS A 109 -1.54 -15.08 4.87
C HIS A 109 -0.80 -14.63 3.62
N THR A 110 -0.45 -15.57 2.73
CA THR A 110 0.27 -15.24 1.48
C THR A 110 -0.58 -14.37 0.58
N GLY A 111 -1.84 -14.74 0.32
CA GLY A 111 -2.74 -13.97 -0.54
C GLY A 111 -2.97 -12.55 -0.04
N THR A 112 -3.17 -12.39 1.27
CA THR A 112 -3.32 -11.07 1.89
C THR A 112 -2.05 -10.22 1.74
N MET A 113 -0.88 -10.81 1.97
CA MET A 113 0.38 -10.06 1.84
C MET A 113 0.71 -9.73 0.38
N VAL A 114 0.38 -10.58 -0.58
CA VAL A 114 0.48 -10.26 -2.02
C VAL A 114 -0.42 -9.08 -2.36
N LEU A 115 -1.70 -9.11 -1.97
CA LEU A 115 -2.64 -8.01 -2.19
C LEU A 115 -2.12 -6.71 -1.58
N LEU A 116 -1.71 -6.73 -0.31
CA LEU A 116 -1.21 -5.57 0.40
C LEU A 116 0.06 -5.01 -0.24
N SER A 117 1.01 -5.88 -0.65
CA SER A 117 2.25 -5.47 -1.33
C SER A 117 1.96 -4.74 -2.64
N ILE A 118 1.10 -5.31 -3.48
CA ILE A 118 0.73 -4.73 -4.79
C ILE A 118 0.04 -3.38 -4.59
N THR A 119 -0.93 -3.28 -3.69
CA THR A 119 -1.67 -2.03 -3.46
C THR A 119 -0.81 -0.95 -2.81
N SER A 120 0.06 -1.31 -1.87
CA SER A 120 0.98 -0.36 -1.22
C SER A 120 2.06 0.14 -2.18
N LEU A 121 2.64 -0.74 -3.01
CA LEU A 121 3.58 -0.35 -4.07
C LEU A 121 2.90 0.53 -5.13
N TRP A 122 1.62 0.32 -5.42
CA TRP A 122 0.86 1.20 -6.30
C TRP A 122 0.71 2.60 -5.72
N VAL A 123 0.35 2.71 -4.43
CA VAL A 123 0.31 4.00 -3.73
C VAL A 123 1.68 4.67 -3.73
N LEU A 124 2.75 3.91 -3.48
CA LEU A 124 4.12 4.42 -3.58
C LEU A 124 4.43 4.96 -4.99
N LEU A 125 4.09 4.22 -6.05
CA LEU A 125 4.26 4.63 -7.44
C LEU A 125 3.54 5.95 -7.73
N LEU A 126 2.31 6.12 -7.26
CA LEU A 126 1.54 7.34 -7.44
C LEU A 126 2.21 8.56 -6.78
N HIS A 127 2.85 8.36 -5.61
CA HIS A 127 3.51 9.43 -4.85
C HIS A 127 4.96 9.69 -5.27
N ALA A 128 5.63 8.71 -5.88
CA ALA A 128 7.01 8.83 -6.36
C ALA A 128 7.14 9.60 -7.69
N ARG A 129 6.03 9.88 -8.36
CA ARG A 129 6.03 10.60 -9.66
C ARG A 129 6.68 11.99 -9.55
N PRO A 130 7.39 12.46 -10.59
CA PRO A 130 7.73 11.78 -11.84
C PRO A 130 8.78 10.67 -11.64
N LEU A 131 8.56 9.52 -12.29
CA LEU A 131 9.41 8.34 -12.19
C LEU A 131 10.67 8.49 -13.07
N ARG A 132 11.68 9.19 -12.55
CA ARG A 132 12.94 9.43 -13.25
C ARG A 132 14.11 9.23 -12.29
N GLY A 133 15.23 8.75 -12.83
CA GLY A 133 16.46 8.58 -12.06
C GLY A 133 16.28 7.75 -10.80
N ILE A 134 16.75 8.24 -9.67
CA ILE A 134 16.77 7.54 -8.38
C ILE A 134 15.38 7.11 -7.91
N ARG A 135 14.30 7.82 -8.24
CA ARG A 135 12.93 7.44 -7.85
C ARG A 135 12.50 6.14 -8.51
N LEU A 136 12.89 5.93 -9.77
CA LEU A 136 12.65 4.67 -10.46
C LEU A 136 13.44 3.54 -9.82
N VAL A 137 14.73 3.79 -9.48
CA VAL A 137 15.58 2.80 -8.78
C VAL A 137 14.97 2.40 -7.42
N ILE A 138 14.48 3.36 -6.65
CA ILE A 138 13.80 3.07 -5.37
C ILE A 138 12.59 2.17 -5.61
N LEU A 139 11.71 2.54 -6.55
CA LEU A 139 10.48 1.79 -6.82
C LEU A 139 10.79 0.37 -7.31
N THR A 140 11.68 0.22 -8.28
CA THR A 140 12.06 -1.11 -8.81
C THR A 140 12.79 -1.95 -7.78
N GLY A 141 13.64 -1.34 -6.95
CA GLY A 141 14.29 -2.02 -5.84
C GLY A 141 13.28 -2.52 -4.80
N MET A 142 12.29 -1.72 -4.42
CA MET A 142 11.25 -2.15 -3.48
C MET A 142 10.37 -3.25 -4.08
N LEU A 143 10.03 -3.15 -5.36
CA LEU A 143 9.32 -4.21 -6.07
C LEU A 143 10.12 -5.52 -6.07
N ALA A 144 11.42 -5.44 -6.38
CA ALA A 144 12.31 -6.61 -6.37
C ALA A 144 12.40 -7.25 -4.97
N LEU A 145 12.52 -6.45 -3.91
CA LEU A 145 12.53 -6.92 -2.53
C LEU A 145 11.20 -7.59 -2.14
N CYS A 146 10.06 -7.01 -2.52
CA CYS A 146 8.75 -7.63 -2.30
C CYS A 146 8.66 -8.98 -3.03
N ILE A 147 9.07 -9.06 -4.30
CA ILE A 147 9.07 -10.32 -5.05
C ILE A 147 10.01 -11.33 -4.39
N ALA A 148 11.20 -10.92 -3.97
CA ALA A 148 12.18 -11.80 -3.32
C ALA A 148 11.64 -12.48 -2.06
N THR A 149 10.79 -11.80 -1.27
CA THR A 149 10.18 -12.40 -0.06
C THR A 149 9.25 -13.57 -0.35
N PHE A 150 8.66 -13.61 -1.53
CA PHE A 150 7.79 -14.71 -1.96
C PHE A 150 8.53 -15.75 -2.81
N ALA A 151 9.57 -15.34 -3.55
CA ALA A 151 10.26 -16.19 -4.52
C ALA A 151 11.44 -16.95 -3.92
N ILE A 152 12.11 -16.40 -2.88
CA ILE A 152 13.27 -17.02 -2.25
C ILE A 152 12.79 -17.96 -1.13
N ALA A 153 12.91 -19.27 -1.34
CA ALA A 153 12.40 -20.28 -0.43
C ALA A 153 12.75 -20.07 1.05
N PRO A 154 14.02 -19.82 1.47
CA PRO A 154 14.34 -19.58 2.88
C PRO A 154 13.62 -18.37 3.47
N LEU A 155 13.41 -17.28 2.70
CA LEU A 155 12.68 -16.10 3.16
C LEU A 155 11.18 -16.40 3.30
N ALA A 156 10.61 -17.08 2.31
CA ALA A 156 9.21 -17.48 2.32
C ALA A 156 8.90 -18.40 3.52
N GLU A 157 9.76 -19.38 3.81
CA GLU A 157 9.62 -20.26 4.98
C GLU A 157 9.67 -19.51 6.31
N VAL A 158 10.66 -18.64 6.50
CA VAL A 158 10.79 -17.84 7.75
C VAL A 158 9.58 -16.94 7.94
N LEU A 159 9.02 -16.39 6.86
CA LEU A 159 7.84 -15.55 6.91
C LEU A 159 6.54 -16.36 6.95
N GLY A 160 6.56 -17.67 6.68
CA GLY A 160 5.39 -18.53 6.64
C GLY A 160 4.54 -18.29 5.40
N PHE A 161 5.18 -18.01 4.27
CA PHE A 161 4.51 -17.93 2.96
C PHE A 161 4.52 -19.26 2.25
N THR A 162 3.53 -19.48 1.40
CA THR A 162 3.41 -20.67 0.56
C THR A 162 3.10 -20.27 -0.88
N VAL A 163 3.41 -21.14 -1.81
CA VAL A 163 3.03 -20.94 -3.20
C VAL A 163 1.50 -21.06 -3.33
N LEU A 164 0.88 -20.05 -3.93
CA LEU A 164 -0.55 -20.08 -4.23
C LEU A 164 -0.81 -20.84 -5.52
N GLU A 165 -1.90 -21.57 -5.55
CA GLU A 165 -2.46 -22.16 -6.77
C GLU A 165 -2.86 -21.04 -7.74
N LEU A 166 -2.78 -21.31 -9.04
CA LEU A 166 -2.99 -20.28 -10.07
C LEU A 166 -4.37 -19.62 -10.03
N ASP A 167 -5.41 -20.37 -9.69
CA ASP A 167 -6.77 -19.86 -9.51
C ASP A 167 -6.86 -18.90 -8.33
N LYS A 168 -6.28 -19.27 -7.18
CA LYS A 168 -6.22 -18.44 -5.97
C LYS A 168 -5.42 -17.16 -6.19
N LEU A 169 -4.25 -17.31 -6.84
CA LEU A 169 -3.43 -16.16 -7.22
C LEU A 169 -4.20 -15.23 -8.18
N GLY A 170 -4.93 -15.81 -9.14
CA GLY A 170 -5.77 -15.07 -10.09
C GLY A 170 -6.79 -14.16 -9.38
N TRP A 171 -7.49 -14.68 -8.37
CA TRP A 171 -8.43 -13.88 -7.56
C TRP A 171 -7.76 -12.77 -6.79
N VAL A 172 -6.60 -13.02 -6.17
CA VAL A 172 -5.81 -12.00 -5.47
C VAL A 172 -5.39 -10.89 -6.42
N LEU A 173 -4.88 -11.25 -7.61
CA LEU A 173 -4.44 -10.28 -8.62
C LEU A 173 -5.61 -9.48 -9.18
N ALA A 174 -6.75 -10.11 -9.47
CA ALA A 174 -7.95 -9.43 -9.94
C ALA A 174 -8.43 -8.38 -8.93
N LEU A 175 -8.47 -8.73 -7.65
CA LEU A 175 -8.84 -7.81 -6.59
C LEU A 175 -7.80 -6.69 -6.40
N ALA A 176 -6.52 -6.98 -6.54
CA ALA A 176 -5.46 -5.98 -6.50
C ALA A 176 -5.59 -4.96 -7.64
N VAL A 177 -5.87 -5.44 -8.86
CA VAL A 177 -6.11 -4.58 -10.03
C VAL A 177 -7.34 -3.69 -9.81
N ALA A 178 -8.45 -4.25 -9.32
CA ALA A 178 -9.66 -3.49 -9.01
C ALA A 178 -9.40 -2.42 -7.94
N ALA A 179 -8.73 -2.77 -6.84
CA ALA A 179 -8.37 -1.83 -5.78
C ALA A 179 -7.47 -0.70 -6.31
N ASN A 180 -6.44 -1.04 -7.10
CA ASN A 180 -5.52 -0.07 -7.69
C ASN A 180 -6.22 0.87 -8.71
N ALA A 181 -7.17 0.35 -9.48
CA ALA A 181 -8.01 1.16 -10.37
C ALA A 181 -8.84 2.17 -9.56
N LEU A 182 -9.51 1.74 -8.50
CA LEU A 182 -10.29 2.61 -7.62
C LEU A 182 -9.42 3.68 -6.96
N VAL A 183 -8.23 3.32 -6.44
CA VAL A 183 -7.28 4.28 -5.88
C VAL A 183 -6.83 5.31 -6.94
N SER A 184 -6.60 4.87 -8.17
CA SER A 184 -6.21 5.76 -9.28
C SER A 184 -7.34 6.72 -9.68
N ILE A 185 -8.58 6.24 -9.70
CA ILE A 185 -9.77 7.08 -9.95
C ILE A 185 -9.91 8.15 -8.85
N THR A 186 -9.77 7.77 -7.58
CA THR A 186 -9.85 8.74 -6.47
C THR A 186 -8.77 9.83 -6.61
N GLN A 187 -7.55 9.44 -6.99
CA GLN A 187 -6.47 10.41 -7.23
C GLN A 187 -6.82 11.37 -8.38
N ALA A 188 -7.36 10.85 -9.49
CA ALA A 188 -7.75 11.67 -10.63
C ALA A 188 -8.86 12.67 -10.29
N LEU A 189 -9.83 12.26 -9.48
CA LEU A 189 -10.92 13.13 -9.01
C LEU A 189 -10.42 14.23 -8.08
N VAL A 190 -9.54 13.89 -7.14
CA VAL A 190 -8.93 14.86 -6.22
C VAL A 190 -8.03 15.85 -6.97
N GLY A 191 -7.29 15.38 -8.00
CA GLY A 191 -6.45 16.23 -8.84
C GLY A 191 -7.27 17.26 -9.64
N LYS A 192 -8.38 16.85 -10.26
CA LYS A 192 -9.28 17.74 -11.01
C LYS A 192 -9.98 18.79 -10.14
N GLY A 193 -10.30 18.45 -8.89
CA GLY A 193 -10.90 19.39 -7.94
C GLY A 193 -9.95 20.52 -7.50
N ALA A 194 -8.64 20.29 -7.56
CA ALA A 194 -7.65 21.30 -7.21
C ALA A 194 -7.42 22.35 -8.32
N THR A 195 -7.74 22.00 -9.58
CA THR A 195 -7.57 22.89 -10.74
C THR A 195 -8.75 23.85 -10.94
N LYS A 196 -9.90 23.57 -10.31
CA LYS A 196 -11.12 24.40 -10.44
C LYS A 196 -11.22 25.54 -9.41
N LEU A 197 -10.25 25.68 -8.51
CA LEU A 197 -10.24 26.66 -7.43
C LEU A 197 -9.09 27.69 -7.55
N VAL A 198 -8.55 27.87 -8.77
CA VAL A 198 -7.57 28.93 -9.10
C VAL A 198 -8.16 29.89 -10.12
#